data_7237fccc8ba71793be33ebb52fe11277
#
_entry.id   7237fccc8ba71793be33ebb52fe11277
#
_cell.length_a   1.000
_cell.length_b   1.000
_cell.length_c   1.000
_cell.angle_alpha   90.00
_cell.angle_beta   90.00
_cell.angle_gamma   90.00
#
_symmetry.space_group_name_H-M   'P 1'
#
loop_
_entity.id
_entity.type
_entity.pdbx_description
1 polymer ?
#
loop_
_entity_poly.entity_id
_entity_poly.type
_entity_poly.pdbx_seq_one_letter_code
_entity_poly.pdbx_strand_id
1 'polypeptide(L)'
;MQINKPRELLRLRIALIIGAVLVLAFMAADLMLLPSSMYELYIFDRLLLQFPIILVVVVLSFWRRFIQHRAYIFAGLLIALSYSNYWLIWVCWEEHSFIFPYEGTILYAFFCVFALGIAFKLALAANVINILGFLGLMWVAPVYGDRVPISMAFVSGSLFICVYARYRLDR
;
A
#
# COMPACT_ATOMS: atom_id res chain seq x y z
N MET A 1 -18.96 -21.70 13.63
CA MET A 1 -17.77 -22.18 12.90
C MET A 1 -16.53 -21.82 13.74
N GLN A 2 -15.90 -22.81 14.39
CA GLN A 2 -14.67 -22.55 15.16
C GLN A 2 -13.52 -22.31 14.17
N ILE A 3 -13.16 -21.04 13.99
CA ILE A 3 -12.01 -20.66 13.18
C ILE A 3 -10.76 -21.20 13.88
N ASN A 4 -10.01 -22.05 13.19
CA ASN A 4 -8.77 -22.62 13.71
C ASN A 4 -7.70 -21.52 13.75
N LYS A 5 -7.72 -20.73 14.85
CA LYS A 5 -6.88 -19.54 15.06
C LYS A 5 -5.39 -19.73 14.69
N PRO A 6 -4.74 -20.88 14.99
CA PRO A 6 -3.33 -21.07 14.62
C PRO A 6 -3.10 -21.13 13.11
N ARG A 7 -3.99 -21.76 12.35
CA ARG A 7 -3.87 -21.87 10.88
C ARG A 7 -4.10 -20.52 10.21
N GLU A 8 -5.03 -19.73 10.72
CA GLU A 8 -5.30 -18.38 10.22
C GLU A 8 -4.09 -17.46 10.43
N LEU A 9 -3.51 -17.46 11.63
CA LEU A 9 -2.28 -16.71 11.93
C LEU A 9 -1.12 -17.10 11.02
N LEU A 10 -0.94 -18.40 10.78
CA LEU A 10 0.12 -18.88 9.88
C LEU A 10 -0.09 -18.34 8.45
N ARG A 11 -1.32 -18.41 7.92
CA ARG A 11 -1.65 -17.85 6.60
C ARG A 11 -1.36 -16.36 6.51
N LEU A 12 -1.73 -15.59 7.52
CA LEU A 12 -1.48 -14.14 7.57
C LEU A 12 0.03 -13.83 7.63
N ARG A 13 0.80 -14.58 8.42
CA ARG A 13 2.27 -14.42 8.46
C ARG A 13 2.92 -14.74 7.13
N ILE A 14 2.50 -15.83 6.48
CA ILE A 14 2.98 -16.19 5.14
C ILE A 14 2.64 -15.08 4.15
N ALA A 15 1.42 -14.55 4.16
CA ALA A 15 1.03 -13.45 3.28
C ALA A 15 1.89 -12.19 3.52
N LEU A 16 2.14 -11.83 4.78
CA LEU A 16 3.01 -10.68 5.14
C LEU A 16 4.45 -10.89 4.65
N ILE A 17 5.00 -12.10 4.80
CA ILE A 17 6.35 -12.43 4.31
C ILE A 17 6.38 -12.35 2.79
N ILE A 18 5.38 -12.89 2.10
CA ILE A 18 5.26 -12.78 0.64
C ILE A 18 5.20 -11.30 0.24
N GLY A 19 4.41 -10.48 0.95
CA GLY A 19 4.35 -9.03 0.70
C GLY A 19 5.70 -8.34 0.85
N ALA A 20 6.47 -8.67 1.89
CA ALA A 20 7.81 -8.15 2.09
C ALA A 20 8.77 -8.55 0.96
N VAL A 21 8.73 -9.83 0.54
CA VAL A 21 9.53 -10.34 -0.58
C VAL A 21 9.14 -9.63 -1.89
N LEU A 22 7.84 -9.40 -2.12
CA LEU A 22 7.36 -8.67 -3.30
C LEU A 22 7.87 -7.23 -3.33
N VAL A 23 7.88 -6.52 -2.20
CA VAL A 23 8.45 -5.16 -2.13
C VAL A 23 9.92 -5.15 -2.56
N LEU A 24 10.72 -6.13 -2.10
CA LEU A 24 12.12 -6.25 -2.48
C LEU A 24 12.29 -6.66 -3.95
N ALA A 25 11.44 -7.54 -4.46
CA ALA A 25 11.45 -7.97 -5.86
C ALA A 25 11.10 -6.81 -6.80
N PHE A 26 10.06 -6.04 -6.47
CA PHE A 26 9.70 -4.83 -7.21
C PHE A 26 10.80 -3.78 -7.12
N MET A 27 11.45 -3.62 -5.95
CA MET A 27 12.59 -2.72 -5.83
C MET A 27 13.71 -3.10 -6.83
N ALA A 28 14.05 -4.38 -6.93
CA ALA A 28 15.08 -4.82 -7.88
C ALA A 28 14.67 -4.60 -9.35
N ALA A 29 13.40 -4.81 -9.68
CA ALA A 29 12.87 -4.58 -11.03
C ALA A 29 12.84 -3.08 -11.39
N ASP A 30 12.38 -2.24 -10.45
CA ASP A 30 12.26 -0.80 -10.65
C ASP A 30 13.64 -0.13 -10.81
N LEU A 31 14.67 -0.60 -10.08
CA LEU A 31 16.05 -0.10 -10.24
C LEU A 31 16.60 -0.31 -11.65
N MET A 32 16.06 -1.24 -12.43
CA MET A 32 16.44 -1.41 -13.85
C MET A 32 15.80 -0.36 -14.76
N LEU A 33 14.73 0.28 -14.31
CA LEU A 33 13.91 1.23 -15.10
C LEU A 33 14.14 2.68 -14.68
N LEU A 34 14.56 2.91 -13.43
CA LEU A 34 14.76 4.24 -12.88
C LEU A 34 16.11 4.85 -13.31
N PRO A 35 16.18 6.19 -13.47
CA PRO A 35 17.44 6.89 -13.61
C PRO A 35 18.34 6.68 -12.38
N SER A 36 19.65 6.54 -12.59
CA SER A 36 20.62 6.30 -11.51
C SER A 36 20.62 7.40 -10.44
N SER A 37 20.29 8.64 -10.81
CA SER A 37 20.17 9.77 -9.88
C SER A 37 19.07 9.59 -8.81
N MET A 38 18.17 8.64 -9.00
CA MET A 38 17.04 8.39 -8.09
C MET A 38 17.23 7.14 -7.23
N TYR A 39 18.31 6.39 -7.43
CA TYR A 39 18.52 5.11 -6.73
C TYR A 39 18.56 5.27 -5.21
N GLU A 40 19.28 6.27 -4.70
CA GLU A 40 19.41 6.48 -3.26
C GLU A 40 18.03 6.75 -2.60
N LEU A 41 17.26 7.68 -3.20
CA LEU A 41 15.94 8.02 -2.72
C LEU A 41 14.98 6.82 -2.75
N TYR A 42 15.01 6.09 -3.85
CA TYR A 42 14.14 4.93 -4.04
C TYR A 42 14.49 3.77 -3.09
N ILE A 43 15.78 3.47 -2.93
CA ILE A 43 16.28 2.47 -1.98
C ILE A 43 15.92 2.88 -0.55
N PHE A 44 16.07 4.17 -0.21
CA PHE A 44 15.67 4.70 1.09
C PHE A 44 14.18 4.43 1.37
N ASP A 45 13.28 4.78 0.44
CA ASP A 45 11.85 4.54 0.61
C ASP A 45 11.55 3.04 0.80
N ARG A 46 12.10 2.18 -0.04
CA ARG A 46 11.81 0.74 -0.01
C ARG A 46 12.40 0.02 1.20
N LEU A 47 13.68 0.27 1.52
CA LEU A 47 14.38 -0.44 2.60
C LEU A 47 14.22 0.21 3.97
N LEU A 48 14.14 1.55 4.06
CA LEU A 48 14.11 2.24 5.34
C LEU A 48 12.70 2.74 5.73
N LEU A 49 11.75 2.80 4.82
CA LEU A 49 10.35 3.12 5.13
C LEU A 49 9.45 1.91 4.96
N GLN A 50 9.26 1.41 3.75
CA GLN A 50 8.23 0.39 3.47
C GLN A 50 8.55 -0.98 4.08
N PHE A 51 9.78 -1.46 3.93
CA PHE A 51 10.17 -2.77 4.48
C PHE A 51 10.06 -2.81 6.01
N PRO A 52 10.57 -1.82 6.80
CA PRO A 52 10.37 -1.79 8.24
C PRO A 52 8.90 -1.69 8.66
N ILE A 53 8.06 -0.93 7.94
CA ILE A 53 6.61 -0.86 8.21
C ILE A 53 5.99 -2.27 8.14
N ILE A 54 6.31 -3.04 7.09
CA ILE A 54 5.83 -4.42 6.96
C ILE A 54 6.41 -5.31 8.06
N LEU A 55 7.71 -5.17 8.36
CA LEU A 55 8.37 -5.94 9.40
C LEU A 55 7.75 -5.71 10.79
N VAL A 56 7.40 -4.48 11.12
CA VAL A 56 6.66 -4.16 12.36
C VAL A 56 5.35 -4.94 12.43
N VAL A 57 4.60 -5.01 11.33
CA VAL A 57 3.35 -5.77 11.29
C VAL A 57 3.61 -7.28 11.42
N VAL A 58 4.69 -7.80 10.83
CA VAL A 58 5.13 -9.20 11.03
C VAL A 58 5.40 -9.45 12.52
N VAL A 59 6.17 -8.58 13.17
CA VAL A 59 6.46 -8.69 14.61
C VAL A 59 5.18 -8.61 15.45
N LEU A 60 4.29 -7.65 15.15
CA LEU A 60 2.99 -7.53 15.81
C LEU A 60 2.13 -8.79 15.65
N SER A 61 2.31 -9.57 14.58
CA SER A 61 1.57 -10.83 14.38
C SER A 61 1.86 -11.90 15.45
N PHE A 62 2.92 -11.73 16.23
CA PHE A 62 3.23 -12.60 17.38
C PHE A 62 2.59 -12.14 18.68
N TRP A 63 2.01 -10.94 18.70
CA TRP A 63 1.28 -10.45 19.86
C TRP A 63 -0.02 -11.22 20.10
N ARG A 64 -0.31 -11.57 21.36
CA ARG A 64 -1.48 -12.39 21.75
C ARG A 64 -2.83 -11.82 21.29
N ARG A 65 -2.94 -10.48 21.23
CA ARG A 65 -4.19 -9.78 20.84
C ARG A 65 -4.23 -9.42 19.34
N PHE A 66 -3.23 -9.82 18.57
CA PHE A 66 -3.13 -9.46 17.14
C PHE A 66 -4.42 -9.76 16.37
N ILE A 67 -4.99 -10.96 16.52
CA ILE A 67 -6.20 -11.35 15.80
C ILE A 67 -7.38 -10.40 16.07
N GLN A 68 -7.49 -9.87 17.30
CA GLN A 68 -8.56 -8.94 17.66
C GLN A 68 -8.40 -7.58 16.98
N HIS A 69 -7.17 -7.13 16.77
CA HIS A 69 -6.83 -5.81 16.21
C HIS A 69 -6.36 -5.85 14.77
N ARG A 70 -6.24 -7.04 14.16
CA ARG A 70 -5.65 -7.24 12.84
C ARG A 70 -6.22 -6.32 11.75
N ALA A 71 -7.54 -6.11 11.74
CA ALA A 71 -8.19 -5.30 10.73
C ALA A 71 -7.75 -3.83 10.79
N TYR A 72 -7.57 -3.27 12.00
CA TYR A 72 -7.03 -1.93 12.20
C TYR A 72 -5.54 -1.85 11.86
N ILE A 73 -4.76 -2.88 12.22
CA ILE A 73 -3.33 -2.96 11.91
C ILE A 73 -3.13 -3.00 10.39
N PHE A 74 -3.93 -3.79 9.66
CA PHE A 74 -3.83 -3.87 8.20
C PHE A 74 -4.36 -2.63 7.49
N ALA A 75 -5.38 -1.97 8.03
CA ALA A 75 -5.82 -0.67 7.52
C ALA A 75 -4.72 0.39 7.72
N GLY A 76 -4.07 0.41 8.88
CA GLY A 76 -2.90 1.26 9.15
C GLY A 76 -1.72 0.95 8.23
N LEU A 77 -1.44 -0.33 7.98
CA LEU A 77 -0.41 -0.77 7.02
C LEU A 77 -0.70 -0.23 5.60
N LEU A 78 -1.94 -0.38 5.13
CA LEU A 78 -2.35 0.13 3.82
C LEU A 78 -2.12 1.65 3.71
N ILE A 79 -2.57 2.41 4.70
CA ILE A 79 -2.40 3.87 4.72
C ILE A 79 -0.91 4.22 4.74
N ALA A 80 -0.12 3.61 5.62
CA ALA A 80 1.30 3.90 5.77
C ALA A 80 2.09 3.62 4.47
N LEU A 81 1.85 2.48 3.81
CA LEU A 81 2.50 2.16 2.53
C LEU A 81 2.06 3.09 1.40
N SER A 82 0.78 3.48 1.37
CA SER A 82 0.27 4.41 0.36
C SER A 82 0.87 5.80 0.53
N TYR A 83 0.97 6.30 1.75
CA TYR A 83 1.54 7.62 2.03
C TYR A 83 3.05 7.66 1.83
N SER A 84 3.78 6.57 2.10
CA SER A 84 5.18 6.42 1.72
C SER A 84 5.34 6.56 0.19
N ASN A 85 4.48 5.88 -0.58
CA ASN A 85 4.49 6.01 -2.04
C ASN A 85 4.15 7.43 -2.53
N TYR A 86 3.22 8.14 -1.87
CA TYR A 86 2.89 9.54 -2.20
C TYR A 86 4.06 10.48 -1.88
N TRP A 87 4.74 10.26 -0.76
CA TRP A 87 5.96 10.98 -0.43
C TRP A 87 7.04 10.77 -1.50
N LEU A 88 7.26 9.53 -1.93
CA LEU A 88 8.20 9.21 -3.00
C LEU A 88 7.83 9.91 -4.31
N ILE A 89 6.55 9.88 -4.73
CA ILE A 89 6.06 10.59 -5.93
C ILE A 89 6.37 12.08 -5.83
N TRP A 90 6.08 12.68 -4.67
CA TRP A 90 6.32 14.11 -4.44
C TRP A 90 7.81 14.46 -4.53
N VAL A 91 8.68 13.76 -3.82
CA VAL A 91 10.13 14.05 -3.83
C VAL A 91 10.74 13.79 -5.20
N CYS A 92 10.35 12.72 -5.89
CA CYS A 92 10.80 12.47 -7.26
C CYS A 92 10.44 13.61 -8.21
N TRP A 93 9.28 14.21 -8.04
CA TRP A 93 8.86 15.36 -8.82
C TRP A 93 9.66 16.62 -8.47
N GLU A 94 9.75 16.97 -7.18
CA GLU A 94 10.43 18.18 -6.72
C GLU A 94 11.94 18.20 -7.03
N GLU A 95 12.62 17.08 -6.79
CA GLU A 95 14.08 17.03 -6.90
C GLU A 95 14.56 16.65 -8.30
N HIS A 96 13.77 15.86 -9.04
CA HIS A 96 14.22 15.27 -10.31
C HIS A 96 13.29 15.56 -11.50
N SER A 97 12.16 16.25 -11.28
CA SER A 97 11.10 16.45 -12.28
C SER A 97 10.66 15.14 -12.93
N PHE A 98 10.72 14.05 -12.17
CA PHE A 98 10.39 12.70 -12.62
C PHE A 98 8.99 12.29 -12.18
N ILE A 99 8.17 11.81 -13.13
CA ILE A 99 6.83 11.31 -12.86
C ILE A 99 6.92 9.87 -12.38
N PHE A 100 6.92 9.69 -11.05
CA PHE A 100 6.94 8.36 -10.47
C PHE A 100 5.53 7.73 -10.55
N PRO A 101 5.42 6.41 -10.85
CA PRO A 101 4.14 5.73 -11.02
C PRO A 101 3.36 5.58 -9.71
N TYR A 102 2.05 5.78 -9.77
CA TYR A 102 1.12 5.65 -8.62
C TYR A 102 0.56 4.23 -8.44
N GLU A 103 0.84 3.32 -9.33
CA GLU A 103 0.32 1.96 -9.36
C GLU A 103 0.68 1.17 -8.10
N GLY A 104 1.78 1.52 -7.43
CA GLY A 104 2.16 0.95 -6.15
C GLY A 104 1.07 1.07 -5.09
N THR A 105 0.38 2.21 -5.02
CA THR A 105 -0.74 2.43 -4.09
C THR A 105 -1.90 1.47 -4.35
N ILE A 106 -2.21 1.20 -5.61
CA ILE A 106 -3.26 0.27 -6.01
C ILE A 106 -2.88 -1.15 -5.61
N LEU A 107 -1.62 -1.55 -5.85
CA LEU A 107 -1.11 -2.87 -5.44
C LEU A 107 -1.17 -3.08 -3.93
N TYR A 108 -0.85 -2.06 -3.12
CA TYR A 108 -0.97 -2.12 -1.66
C TYR A 108 -2.42 -2.31 -1.22
N ALA A 109 -3.36 -1.61 -1.86
CA ALA A 109 -4.78 -1.75 -1.57
C ALA A 109 -5.27 -3.19 -1.88
N PHE A 110 -4.93 -3.72 -3.05
CA PHE A 110 -5.27 -5.10 -3.42
C PHE A 110 -4.66 -6.10 -2.44
N PHE A 111 -3.38 -5.97 -2.12
CA PHE A 111 -2.71 -6.86 -1.18
C PHE A 111 -3.36 -6.82 0.20
N CYS A 112 -3.56 -5.65 0.79
CA CYS A 112 -4.13 -5.52 2.13
C CYS A 112 -5.59 -5.98 2.18
N VAL A 113 -6.40 -5.68 1.16
CA VAL A 113 -7.81 -6.04 1.14
C VAL A 113 -8.02 -7.53 0.87
N PHE A 114 -7.29 -8.12 -0.07
CA PHE A 114 -7.51 -9.51 -0.49
C PHE A 114 -6.60 -10.49 0.22
N ALA A 115 -5.28 -10.25 0.28
CA ALA A 115 -4.35 -11.20 0.88
C ALA A 115 -4.42 -11.16 2.42
N LEU A 116 -4.52 -9.96 3.02
CA LEU A 116 -4.62 -9.79 4.47
C LEU A 116 -6.06 -9.76 4.98
N GLY A 117 -7.04 -9.55 4.12
CA GLY A 117 -8.46 -9.69 4.44
C GLY A 117 -9.00 -8.60 5.36
N ILE A 118 -8.70 -7.32 5.11
CA ILE A 118 -9.29 -6.19 5.85
C ILE A 118 -10.82 -6.23 5.73
N ALA A 119 -11.54 -6.03 6.83
CA ALA A 119 -13.00 -5.94 6.84
C ALA A 119 -13.50 -4.76 5.98
N PHE A 120 -14.64 -4.94 5.28
CA PHE A 120 -15.19 -3.98 4.33
C PHE A 120 -15.20 -2.53 4.83
N LYS A 121 -15.73 -2.28 6.05
CA LYS A 121 -15.83 -0.91 6.60
C LYS A 121 -14.47 -0.22 6.74
N LEU A 122 -13.44 -0.97 7.19
CA LEU A 122 -12.09 -0.45 7.35
C LEU A 122 -11.37 -0.33 6.01
N ALA A 123 -11.61 -1.27 5.07
CA ALA A 123 -11.13 -1.15 3.70
C ALA A 123 -11.69 0.11 3.02
N LEU A 124 -12.98 0.39 3.18
CA LEU A 124 -13.62 1.61 2.67
C LEU A 124 -12.96 2.87 3.27
N ALA A 125 -12.87 2.94 4.60
CA ALA A 125 -12.27 4.09 5.28
C ALA A 125 -10.81 4.32 4.86
N ALA A 126 -9.98 3.28 4.83
CA ALA A 126 -8.58 3.38 4.43
C ALA A 126 -8.44 3.84 2.96
N ASN A 127 -9.28 3.33 2.06
CA ASN A 127 -9.24 3.74 0.65
C ASN A 127 -9.75 5.17 0.44
N VAL A 128 -10.74 5.64 1.21
CA VAL A 128 -11.14 7.06 1.20
C VAL A 128 -9.98 7.95 1.65
N ILE A 129 -9.28 7.58 2.73
CA ILE A 129 -8.09 8.31 3.20
C ILE A 129 -7.00 8.32 2.10
N ASN A 130 -6.78 7.22 1.41
CA ASN A 130 -5.82 7.15 0.31
C ASN A 130 -6.21 8.05 -0.87
N ILE A 131 -7.48 8.07 -1.26
CA ILE A 131 -7.98 8.96 -2.33
C ILE A 131 -7.77 10.43 -1.92
N LEU A 132 -8.10 10.79 -0.68
CA LEU A 132 -7.88 12.15 -0.17
C LEU A 132 -6.39 12.50 -0.12
N GLY A 133 -5.52 11.56 0.27
CA GLY A 133 -4.07 11.73 0.22
C GLY A 133 -3.55 11.96 -1.20
N PHE A 134 -4.04 11.19 -2.17
CA PHE A 134 -3.67 11.37 -3.58
C PHE A 134 -4.18 12.70 -4.14
N LEU A 135 -5.40 13.12 -3.80
CA LEU A 135 -5.93 14.45 -4.12
C LEU A 135 -5.05 15.56 -3.54
N GLY A 136 -4.67 15.42 -2.26
CA GLY A 136 -3.78 16.37 -1.59
C GLY A 136 -2.42 16.46 -2.29
N LEU A 137 -1.84 15.32 -2.69
CA LEU A 137 -0.60 15.29 -3.46
C LEU A 137 -0.76 16.06 -4.79
N MET A 138 -1.84 15.83 -5.53
CA MET A 138 -2.07 16.52 -6.80
C MET A 138 -2.33 18.02 -6.63
N TRP A 139 -2.84 18.44 -5.48
CA TRP A 139 -3.03 19.84 -5.15
C TRP A 139 -1.71 20.56 -4.85
N VAL A 140 -0.80 19.89 -4.11
CA VAL A 140 0.49 20.45 -3.70
C VAL A 140 1.51 20.37 -4.83
N ALA A 141 1.51 19.29 -5.60
CA ALA A 141 2.47 19.04 -6.66
C ALA A 141 1.74 18.62 -7.95
N PRO A 142 1.80 19.42 -9.03
CA PRO A 142 1.12 19.09 -10.29
C PRO A 142 1.89 18.01 -11.08
N VAL A 143 2.21 16.89 -10.43
CA VAL A 143 3.07 15.81 -10.94
C VAL A 143 2.60 15.29 -12.29
N TYR A 144 1.29 15.14 -12.46
CA TYR A 144 0.71 14.55 -13.67
C TYR A 144 0.15 15.58 -14.66
N GLY A 145 0.26 16.90 -14.35
CA GLY A 145 -0.19 17.98 -15.23
C GLY A 145 -1.64 17.75 -15.73
N ASP A 146 -1.83 17.84 -17.06
CA ASP A 146 -3.16 17.64 -17.69
C ASP A 146 -3.70 16.20 -17.54
N ARG A 147 -2.88 15.25 -17.12
CA ARG A 147 -3.30 13.85 -16.89
C ARG A 147 -3.90 13.61 -15.50
N VAL A 148 -3.92 14.62 -14.63
CA VAL A 148 -4.50 14.51 -13.27
C VAL A 148 -5.91 13.92 -13.29
N PRO A 149 -6.88 14.34 -14.13
CA PRO A 149 -8.21 13.76 -14.14
C PRO A 149 -8.24 12.27 -14.47
N ILE A 150 -7.38 11.83 -15.42
CA ILE A 150 -7.27 10.43 -15.82
C ILE A 150 -6.65 9.60 -14.68
N SER A 151 -5.55 10.08 -14.08
CA SER A 151 -4.89 9.42 -12.97
C SER A 151 -5.82 9.30 -11.75
N MET A 152 -6.57 10.37 -11.44
CA MET A 152 -7.58 10.36 -10.39
C MET A 152 -8.70 9.35 -10.66
N ALA A 153 -9.24 9.31 -11.88
CA ALA A 153 -10.26 8.35 -12.25
C ALA A 153 -9.76 6.91 -12.15
N PHE A 154 -8.51 6.66 -12.55
CA PHE A 154 -7.90 5.33 -12.50
C PHE A 154 -7.65 4.88 -11.06
N VAL A 155 -7.04 5.73 -10.22
CA VAL A 155 -6.80 5.42 -8.79
C VAL A 155 -8.13 5.21 -8.07
N SER A 156 -9.05 6.17 -8.17
CA SER A 156 -10.35 6.09 -7.48
C SER A 156 -11.16 4.90 -7.94
N GLY A 157 -11.21 4.64 -9.25
CA GLY A 157 -11.91 3.50 -9.83
C GLY A 157 -11.33 2.16 -9.36
N SER A 158 -10.01 2.01 -9.37
CA SER A 158 -9.33 0.79 -8.89
C SER A 158 -9.58 0.54 -7.41
N LEU A 159 -9.48 1.57 -6.58
CA LEU A 159 -9.75 1.47 -5.14
C LEU A 159 -11.24 1.18 -4.86
N PHE A 160 -12.15 1.77 -5.64
CA PHE A 160 -13.58 1.47 -5.54
C PHE A 160 -13.88 0.00 -5.91
N ILE A 161 -13.30 -0.51 -7.01
CA ILE A 161 -13.45 -1.93 -7.41
C ILE A 161 -12.93 -2.84 -6.30
N CYS A 162 -11.78 -2.52 -5.71
CA CYS A 162 -11.19 -3.27 -4.62
C CYS A 162 -12.15 -3.37 -3.41
N VAL A 163 -12.72 -2.24 -3.00
CA VAL A 163 -13.68 -2.16 -1.88
C VAL A 163 -14.99 -2.89 -2.21
N TYR A 164 -15.51 -2.72 -3.42
CA TYR A 164 -16.73 -3.40 -3.87
C TYR A 164 -16.56 -4.93 -3.91
N ALA A 165 -15.45 -5.41 -4.45
CA ALA A 165 -15.14 -6.84 -4.47
C ALA A 165 -15.05 -7.39 -3.03
N ARG A 166 -14.45 -6.64 -2.09
CA ARG A 166 -14.43 -7.03 -0.67
C ARG A 166 -15.83 -7.09 -0.06
N TYR A 167 -16.68 -6.13 -0.36
CA TYR A 167 -18.08 -6.15 0.08
C TYR A 167 -18.82 -7.41 -0.37
N ARG A 168 -18.58 -7.85 -1.62
CA ARG A 168 -19.18 -9.08 -2.17
C ARG A 168 -18.67 -10.34 -1.47
N LEU A 169 -17.40 -10.35 -1.05
CA LEU A 169 -16.80 -11.49 -0.34
C LEU A 169 -17.23 -11.58 1.13
N ASP A 170 -17.60 -10.46 1.75
CA ASP A 170 -18.06 -10.42 3.14
C ASP A 170 -19.57 -10.77 3.29
N ARG A 171 -20.33 -10.84 2.16
CA ARG A 171 -21.73 -11.30 2.11
C ARG A 171 -21.83 -12.80 1.84
#